data_7bb2ae4b0ed9eaf6b43d5547cd64257c
#
_entry.id   7bb2ae4b0ed9eaf6b43d5547cd64257c
#
_cell.length_a   1.000
_cell.length_b   1.000
_cell.length_c   1.000
_cell.angle_alpha   90.00
_cell.angle_beta   90.00
_cell.angle_gamma   90.00
#
_symmetry.space_group_name_H-M   'P 1'
#
loop_
_entity.id
_entity.type
_entity.pdbx_description
1 polymer ?
#
loop_
_entity_poly.entity_id
_entity_poly.type
_entity_poly.pdbx_seq_one_letter_code
_entity_poly.pdbx_strand_id
1 'polypeptide(L)'
;MATALKRKGSSSRVYTVVGDGECGEGSIWEAAMYAHQYKLGNLVVFVDRNGMSFDGPTEEYMALEPFADKWRAFGWNTVTIDGHDMNAILDAIDALPAPDSDAPTVIIGKTVKGHGVSFMENNVSWHAGCVNEADWIKAKAEITEAYERKWGAEA
;
A
#
# COMPACT_ATOMS: atom_id res chain seq x y z
N MET A 1 -18.12 4.75 3.95
CA MET A 1 -17.90 6.21 3.74
C MET A 1 -18.03 6.58 2.26
N ALA A 2 -17.29 5.99 1.33
CA ALA A 2 -17.32 6.31 -0.10
C ALA A 2 -18.75 6.31 -0.70
N THR A 3 -19.55 5.28 -0.44
CA THR A 3 -20.96 5.19 -0.85
C THR A 3 -21.80 6.37 -0.38
N ALA A 4 -21.62 6.79 0.88
CA ALA A 4 -22.39 7.90 1.45
C ALA A 4 -22.02 9.23 0.81
N LEU A 5 -20.73 9.46 0.56
CA LEU A 5 -20.24 10.67 -0.13
C LEU A 5 -20.77 10.72 -1.57
N LYS A 6 -20.67 9.61 -2.29
CA LYS A 6 -21.20 9.52 -3.66
C LYS A 6 -22.71 9.83 -3.71
N ARG A 7 -23.50 9.23 -2.81
CA ARG A 7 -24.95 9.49 -2.74
C ARG A 7 -25.31 10.94 -2.42
N LYS A 8 -24.41 11.65 -1.75
CA LYS A 8 -24.57 13.09 -1.44
C LYS A 8 -24.07 14.00 -2.58
N GLY A 9 -23.58 13.44 -3.68
CA GLY A 9 -22.98 14.20 -4.79
C GLY A 9 -21.67 14.91 -4.40
N SER A 10 -20.97 14.41 -3.37
CA SER A 10 -19.68 14.98 -2.93
C SER A 10 -18.56 14.60 -3.88
N SER A 11 -17.67 15.54 -4.19
CA SER A 11 -16.43 15.31 -4.92
C SER A 11 -15.30 14.76 -4.06
N SER A 12 -15.54 14.55 -2.75
CA SER A 12 -14.53 14.01 -1.83
C SER A 12 -14.18 12.56 -2.15
N ARG A 13 -12.90 12.25 -2.06
CA ARG A 13 -12.37 10.88 -2.16
C ARG A 13 -12.24 10.25 -0.79
N VAL A 14 -12.26 8.93 -0.78
CA VAL A 14 -11.89 8.10 0.37
C VAL A 14 -10.64 7.32 -0.02
N TYR A 15 -9.61 7.47 0.77
CA TYR A 15 -8.37 6.71 0.66
C TYR A 15 -8.30 5.70 1.79
N THR A 16 -7.83 4.50 1.48
CA THR A 16 -7.52 3.46 2.48
C THR A 16 -6.21 2.79 2.12
N VAL A 17 -5.50 2.32 3.13
CA VAL A 17 -4.28 1.52 2.96
C VAL A 17 -4.59 0.14 3.52
N VAL A 18 -4.20 -0.89 2.79
CA VAL A 18 -4.29 -2.29 3.20
C VAL A 18 -2.94 -2.98 2.97
N GLY A 19 -2.59 -3.92 3.82
CA GLY A 19 -1.44 -4.78 3.59
C GLY A 19 -1.74 -5.88 2.56
N ASP A 20 -0.73 -6.39 1.90
CA ASP A 20 -0.90 -7.52 0.98
C ASP A 20 -1.29 -8.80 1.73
N GLY A 21 -0.73 -9.06 2.91
CA GLY A 21 -1.18 -10.14 3.79
C GLY A 21 -2.65 -10.02 4.20
N GLU A 22 -3.14 -8.78 4.43
CA GLU A 22 -4.55 -8.48 4.69
C GLU A 22 -5.45 -8.83 3.49
N CYS A 23 -4.93 -8.78 2.28
CA CYS A 23 -5.66 -9.21 1.08
C CYS A 23 -5.90 -10.74 1.01
N GLY A 24 -5.39 -11.52 1.94
CA GLY A 24 -5.82 -12.90 2.18
C GLY A 24 -7.22 -13.00 2.80
N GLU A 25 -7.76 -11.90 3.35
CA GLU A 25 -9.09 -11.86 3.96
C GLU A 25 -10.20 -11.73 2.90
N GLY A 26 -11.26 -12.55 3.05
CA GLY A 26 -12.41 -12.51 2.14
C GLY A 26 -13.12 -11.15 2.10
N SER A 27 -13.13 -10.42 3.22
CA SER A 27 -13.73 -9.10 3.35
C SER A 27 -13.16 -8.06 2.37
N ILE A 28 -11.88 -8.14 2.04
CA ILE A 28 -11.24 -7.26 1.05
C ILE A 28 -11.85 -7.48 -0.35
N TRP A 29 -12.03 -8.73 -0.75
CA TRP A 29 -12.57 -9.07 -2.07
C TRP A 29 -14.08 -8.83 -2.15
N GLU A 30 -14.81 -9.03 -1.06
CA GLU A 30 -16.22 -8.64 -0.96
C GLU A 30 -16.39 -7.13 -1.12
N ALA A 31 -15.54 -6.34 -0.46
CA ALA A 31 -15.51 -4.90 -0.58
C ALA A 31 -15.11 -4.46 -2.01
N ALA A 32 -14.18 -5.19 -2.65
CA ALA A 32 -13.77 -4.92 -4.03
C ALA A 32 -14.94 -5.12 -5.02
N MET A 33 -15.68 -6.23 -4.91
CA MET A 33 -16.89 -6.47 -5.71
C MET A 33 -17.95 -5.41 -5.47
N TYR A 34 -18.19 -5.05 -4.19
CA TYR A 34 -19.15 -4.02 -3.82
C TYR A 34 -18.78 -2.66 -4.43
N ALA A 35 -17.52 -2.26 -4.34
CA ALA A 35 -17.04 -0.98 -4.83
C ALA A 35 -17.22 -0.85 -6.35
N HIS A 36 -16.93 -1.91 -7.10
CA HIS A 36 -17.19 -1.95 -8.54
C HIS A 36 -18.68 -1.89 -8.84
N GLN A 37 -19.51 -2.73 -8.19
CA GLN A 37 -20.95 -2.77 -8.41
C GLN A 37 -21.61 -1.40 -8.22
N TYR A 38 -21.16 -0.65 -7.19
CA TYR A 38 -21.70 0.68 -6.89
C TYR A 38 -20.90 1.81 -7.54
N LYS A 39 -19.97 1.48 -8.45
CA LYS A 39 -19.22 2.44 -9.25
C LYS A 39 -18.55 3.51 -8.37
N LEU A 40 -17.85 3.08 -7.31
CA LEU A 40 -17.23 3.98 -6.33
C LEU A 40 -15.93 4.59 -6.85
N GLY A 41 -15.96 5.41 -7.90
CA GLY A 41 -14.81 6.12 -8.44
C GLY A 41 -14.12 7.07 -7.45
N ASN A 42 -14.81 7.38 -6.36
CA ASN A 42 -14.27 8.15 -5.24
C ASN A 42 -13.55 7.30 -4.18
N LEU A 43 -13.37 5.99 -4.40
CA LEU A 43 -12.60 5.10 -3.53
C LEU A 43 -11.24 4.80 -4.15
N VAL A 44 -10.19 5.05 -3.38
CA VAL A 44 -8.81 4.72 -3.73
C VAL A 44 -8.23 3.83 -2.65
N VAL A 45 -7.70 2.68 -3.06
CA VAL A 45 -7.01 1.74 -2.18
C VAL A 45 -5.52 1.74 -2.50
N PHE A 46 -4.69 1.96 -1.49
CA PHE A 46 -3.25 1.66 -1.57
C PHE A 46 -3.02 0.28 -0.98
N VAL A 47 -2.32 -0.57 -1.70
CA VAL A 47 -1.83 -1.84 -1.17
C VAL A 47 -0.34 -1.72 -0.89
N ASP A 48 0.05 -1.90 0.37
CA ASP A 48 1.43 -2.11 0.75
C ASP A 48 1.83 -3.53 0.36
N ARG A 49 2.39 -3.67 -0.87
CA ARG A 49 2.83 -4.96 -1.42
C ARG A 49 4.28 -5.22 -1.04
N ASN A 50 4.51 -5.52 0.25
CA ASN A 50 5.82 -5.82 0.79
C ASN A 50 6.18 -7.32 0.72
N GLY A 51 5.27 -8.18 0.28
CA GLY A 51 5.50 -9.61 0.11
C GLY A 51 5.45 -10.42 1.40
N MET A 52 5.08 -9.80 2.55
CA MET A 52 5.14 -10.43 3.85
C MET A 52 3.80 -10.34 4.58
N SER A 53 3.34 -11.47 5.10
CA SER A 53 2.27 -11.54 6.10
C SER A 53 2.84 -11.66 7.52
N PHE A 54 1.97 -11.85 8.51
CA PHE A 54 2.39 -12.08 9.89
C PHE A 54 3.23 -13.38 10.02
N ASP A 55 2.91 -14.41 9.26
CA ASP A 55 3.53 -15.74 9.37
C ASP A 55 4.73 -15.92 8.43
N GLY A 56 4.93 -15.05 7.44
CA GLY A 56 6.01 -15.16 6.47
C GLY A 56 5.67 -14.60 5.09
N PRO A 57 6.38 -15.04 4.04
CA PRO A 57 6.12 -14.58 2.68
C PRO A 57 4.69 -14.90 2.23
N THR A 58 3.99 -13.92 1.65
CA THR A 58 2.59 -14.09 1.22
C THR A 58 2.40 -15.25 0.25
N GLU A 59 3.34 -15.45 -0.67
CA GLU A 59 3.25 -16.48 -1.70
C GLU A 59 3.43 -17.92 -1.15
N GLU A 60 3.91 -18.08 0.08
CA GLU A 60 4.04 -19.37 0.74
C GLU A 60 2.80 -19.74 1.56
N TYR A 61 2.09 -18.73 2.11
CA TYR A 61 0.93 -18.93 2.99
C TYR A 61 -0.40 -18.75 2.26
N MET A 62 -0.54 -17.66 1.52
CA MET A 62 -1.74 -17.36 0.75
C MET A 62 -1.32 -16.62 -0.52
N ALA A 63 -1.03 -17.36 -1.58
CA ALA A 63 -0.50 -16.83 -2.83
C ALA A 63 -1.45 -15.79 -3.45
N LEU A 64 -0.94 -14.60 -3.65
CA LEU A 64 -1.70 -13.48 -4.19
C LEU A 64 -1.52 -13.34 -5.70
N GLU A 65 -0.40 -13.77 -6.27
CA GLU A 65 -0.17 -13.58 -7.72
C GLU A 65 -1.13 -14.42 -8.59
N PRO A 66 -1.54 -13.95 -9.76
CA PRO A 66 -1.24 -12.62 -10.35
C PRO A 66 -2.10 -11.51 -9.71
N PHE A 67 -1.53 -10.79 -8.75
CA PHE A 67 -2.27 -9.92 -7.85
C PHE A 67 -2.97 -8.74 -8.55
N ALA A 68 -2.25 -8.04 -9.42
CA ALA A 68 -2.80 -6.93 -10.17
C ALA A 68 -3.96 -7.36 -11.10
N ASP A 69 -3.87 -8.57 -11.67
CA ASP A 69 -4.91 -9.09 -12.55
C ASP A 69 -6.18 -9.46 -11.78
N LYS A 70 -6.07 -9.91 -10.55
CA LYS A 70 -7.22 -10.14 -9.67
C LYS A 70 -8.02 -8.83 -9.47
N TRP A 71 -7.34 -7.72 -9.16
CA TRP A 71 -8.01 -6.42 -9.04
C TRP A 71 -8.64 -5.95 -10.34
N ARG A 72 -7.94 -6.13 -11.47
CA ARG A 72 -8.50 -5.82 -12.81
C ARG A 72 -9.76 -6.65 -13.11
N ALA A 73 -9.72 -7.94 -12.74
CA ALA A 73 -10.88 -8.84 -12.94
C ALA A 73 -12.09 -8.42 -12.10
N PHE A 74 -11.89 -7.76 -10.97
CA PHE A 74 -12.95 -7.12 -10.18
C PHE A 74 -13.41 -5.76 -10.75
N GLY A 75 -12.85 -5.31 -11.89
CA GLY A 75 -13.26 -4.07 -12.56
C GLY A 75 -12.63 -2.79 -11.98
N TRP A 76 -11.49 -2.90 -11.31
CA TRP A 76 -10.77 -1.77 -10.75
C TRP A 76 -9.74 -1.19 -11.73
N ASN A 77 -9.58 0.13 -11.72
CA ASN A 77 -8.39 0.76 -12.26
C ASN A 77 -7.19 0.33 -11.40
N THR A 78 -6.19 -0.30 -12.02
CA THR A 78 -5.09 -0.92 -11.28
C THR A 78 -3.77 -0.36 -11.76
N VAL A 79 -3.02 0.24 -10.84
CA VAL A 79 -1.68 0.80 -11.08
C VAL A 79 -0.69 0.10 -10.16
N THR A 80 0.48 -0.25 -10.67
CA THR A 80 1.58 -0.79 -9.87
C THR A 80 2.76 0.16 -9.93
N ILE A 81 3.29 0.53 -8.77
CA ILE A 81 4.37 1.51 -8.63
C ILE A 81 5.48 0.98 -7.70
N ASP A 82 6.62 1.65 -7.72
CA ASP A 82 7.58 1.58 -6.62
C ASP A 82 7.00 2.37 -5.42
N GLY A 83 6.68 1.66 -4.33
CA GLY A 83 6.09 2.26 -3.13
C GLY A 83 7.08 3.05 -2.28
N HIS A 84 8.38 3.04 -2.62
CA HIS A 84 9.41 3.89 -1.99
C HIS A 84 9.78 5.10 -2.84
N ASP A 85 9.27 5.21 -4.06
CA ASP A 85 9.45 6.40 -4.90
C ASP A 85 8.28 7.38 -4.69
N MET A 86 8.57 8.48 -4.00
CA MET A 86 7.58 9.51 -3.70
C MET A 86 7.02 10.18 -4.96
N ASN A 87 7.84 10.32 -6.02
CA ASN A 87 7.35 10.88 -7.28
C ASN A 87 6.37 9.92 -7.97
N ALA A 88 6.66 8.61 -7.97
CA ALA A 88 5.74 7.61 -8.51
C ALA A 88 4.40 7.58 -7.75
N ILE A 89 4.44 7.79 -6.43
CA ILE A 89 3.23 7.91 -5.60
C ILE A 89 2.43 9.16 -5.98
N LEU A 90 3.08 10.31 -6.11
CA LEU A 90 2.43 11.57 -6.48
C LEU A 90 1.84 11.48 -7.89
N ASP A 91 2.60 10.98 -8.86
CA ASP A 91 2.14 10.80 -10.24
C ASP A 91 0.91 9.88 -10.31
N ALA A 92 0.90 8.79 -9.52
CA ALA A 92 -0.25 7.89 -9.45
C ALA A 92 -1.49 8.57 -8.84
N ILE A 93 -1.31 9.45 -7.86
CA ILE A 93 -2.40 10.24 -7.25
C ILE A 93 -2.92 11.29 -8.24
N ASP A 94 -2.04 12.00 -8.94
CA ASP A 94 -2.41 13.04 -9.90
C ASP A 94 -3.11 12.46 -11.13
N ALA A 95 -2.76 11.22 -11.49
CA ALA A 95 -3.41 10.49 -12.60
C ALA A 95 -4.75 9.85 -12.24
N LEU A 96 -5.25 9.99 -11.00
CA LEU A 96 -6.53 9.40 -10.58
C LEU A 96 -7.69 9.92 -11.45
N PRO A 97 -8.56 9.03 -11.96
CA PRO A 97 -9.79 9.43 -12.64
C PRO A 97 -10.65 10.34 -11.76
N ALA A 98 -11.55 11.13 -12.34
CA ALA A 98 -12.47 11.98 -11.58
C ALA A 98 -13.26 11.19 -10.53
N PRO A 99 -13.60 11.79 -9.36
CA PRO A 99 -14.30 11.07 -8.27
C PRO A 99 -15.67 10.51 -8.64
N ASP A 100 -16.29 11.02 -9.68
CA ASP A 100 -17.56 10.56 -10.23
C ASP A 100 -17.40 9.48 -11.31
N SER A 101 -16.17 9.05 -11.61
CA SER A 101 -15.90 7.94 -12.53
C SER A 101 -16.57 6.64 -12.07
N ASP A 102 -16.72 5.70 -13.01
CA ASP A 102 -17.47 4.46 -12.79
C ASP A 102 -16.67 3.37 -12.08
N ALA A 103 -15.34 3.49 -11.99
CA ALA A 103 -14.49 2.46 -11.43
C ALA A 103 -13.63 3.00 -10.25
N PRO A 104 -13.55 2.26 -9.14
CA PRO A 104 -12.58 2.53 -8.08
C PRO A 104 -11.15 2.30 -8.57
N THR A 105 -10.17 2.83 -7.83
CA THR A 105 -8.75 2.68 -8.17
C THR A 105 -7.98 1.98 -7.06
N VAL A 106 -7.14 1.02 -7.43
CA VAL A 106 -6.13 0.41 -6.56
C VAL A 106 -4.73 0.77 -7.04
N ILE A 107 -3.91 1.25 -6.12
CA ILE A 107 -2.50 1.52 -6.33
C ILE A 107 -1.71 0.48 -5.53
N ILE A 108 -1.01 -0.40 -6.23
CA ILE A 108 -0.20 -1.46 -5.65
C ILE A 108 1.23 -0.94 -5.55
N GLY A 109 1.63 -0.51 -4.36
CA GLY A 109 2.99 -0.06 -4.07
C GLY A 109 3.87 -1.25 -3.72
N LYS A 110 4.86 -1.54 -4.56
CA LYS A 110 5.89 -2.51 -4.21
C LYS A 110 6.83 -1.88 -3.19
N THR A 111 6.92 -2.50 -2.03
CA THR A 111 7.72 -2.01 -0.91
C THR A 111 8.60 -3.11 -0.33
N VAL A 112 9.48 -2.72 0.55
CA VAL A 112 10.29 -3.62 1.37
C VAL A 112 9.89 -3.41 2.83
N LYS A 113 9.42 -4.46 3.50
CA LYS A 113 9.12 -4.38 4.92
C LYS A 113 10.38 -4.03 5.71
N GLY A 114 10.31 -3.01 6.58
CA GLY A 114 11.46 -2.54 7.35
C GLY A 114 12.46 -1.71 6.56
N HIS A 115 12.07 -1.17 5.41
CA HIS A 115 12.93 -0.41 4.49
C HIS A 115 13.79 0.64 5.19
N GLY A 116 15.07 0.66 4.86
CA GLY A 116 16.05 1.61 5.38
C GLY A 116 16.75 1.16 6.67
N VAL A 117 16.37 -0.01 7.22
CA VAL A 117 17.02 -0.58 8.41
C VAL A 117 17.42 -2.02 8.14
N SER A 118 18.73 -2.27 8.00
CA SER A 118 19.29 -3.52 7.47
C SER A 118 18.82 -4.79 8.19
N PHE A 119 18.65 -4.74 9.50
CA PHE A 119 18.22 -5.88 10.31
C PHE A 119 16.69 -6.06 10.38
N MET A 120 15.92 -5.09 9.85
CA MET A 120 14.46 -5.14 9.76
C MET A 120 13.96 -5.52 8.37
N GLU A 121 14.75 -5.24 7.32
CA GLU A 121 14.33 -5.48 5.95
C GLU A 121 14.00 -6.96 5.71
N ASN A 122 12.81 -7.20 5.17
CA ASN A 122 12.27 -8.54 4.87
C ASN A 122 12.29 -9.52 6.06
N ASN A 123 12.25 -9.01 7.28
CA ASN A 123 12.30 -9.81 8.49
C ASN A 123 10.95 -9.79 9.21
N VAL A 124 10.24 -10.94 9.16
CA VAL A 124 8.91 -11.15 9.77
C VAL A 124 8.90 -10.83 11.26
N SER A 125 10.00 -11.07 11.98
CA SER A 125 10.09 -10.83 13.43
C SER A 125 9.80 -9.38 13.80
N TRP A 126 9.97 -8.45 12.86
CA TRP A 126 9.68 -7.03 13.05
C TRP A 126 8.26 -6.62 12.67
N HIS A 127 7.39 -7.57 12.33
CA HIS A 127 5.98 -7.25 12.08
C HIS A 127 5.29 -6.68 13.34
N ALA A 128 5.63 -7.21 14.50
CA ALA A 128 5.13 -6.76 15.80
C ALA A 128 6.25 -6.64 16.87
N GLY A 129 7.50 -6.51 16.42
CA GLY A 129 8.66 -6.40 17.31
C GLY A 129 8.72 -5.04 17.99
N CYS A 130 9.23 -5.01 19.23
CA CYS A 130 9.56 -3.80 19.94
C CYS A 130 11.04 -3.50 19.79
N VAL A 131 11.37 -2.25 19.43
CA VAL A 131 12.73 -1.76 19.30
C VAL A 131 13.30 -1.51 20.70
N ASN A 132 14.39 -2.19 21.06
CA ASN A 132 15.17 -1.89 22.27
C ASN A 132 16.15 -0.74 22.00
N GLU A 133 16.86 -0.28 23.03
CA GLU A 133 17.77 0.86 22.91
C GLU A 133 18.93 0.61 21.92
N ALA A 134 19.49 -0.59 21.92
CA ALA A 134 20.59 -0.93 21.00
C ALA A 134 20.10 -0.97 19.53
N ASP A 135 18.94 -1.56 19.28
CA ASP A 135 18.32 -1.59 17.97
C ASP A 135 17.96 -0.18 17.49
N TRP A 136 17.45 0.67 18.40
CA TRP A 136 17.13 2.06 18.07
C TRP A 136 18.37 2.86 17.67
N ILE A 137 19.48 2.73 18.42
CA ILE A 137 20.74 3.41 18.11
C ILE A 137 21.23 2.99 16.71
N LYS A 138 21.21 1.68 16.43
CA LYS A 138 21.63 1.13 15.14
C LYS A 138 20.74 1.61 14.00
N ALA A 139 19.42 1.50 14.14
CA ALA A 139 18.46 1.93 13.12
C ALA A 139 18.59 3.43 12.82
N LYS A 140 18.72 4.26 13.88
CA LYS A 140 18.93 5.70 13.72
C LYS A 140 20.20 6.00 12.95
N ALA A 141 21.30 5.30 13.25
CA ALA A 141 22.57 5.51 12.55
C ALA A 141 22.44 5.18 11.06
N GLU A 142 21.83 4.03 10.71
CA GLU A 142 21.64 3.62 9.32
C GLU A 142 20.77 4.61 8.53
N ILE A 143 19.65 5.06 9.11
CA ILE A 143 18.75 6.04 8.49
C ILE A 143 19.43 7.38 8.31
N THR A 144 20.16 7.86 9.33
CA THR A 144 20.89 9.14 9.26
C THR A 144 21.96 9.10 8.18
N GLU A 145 22.77 8.05 8.13
CA GLU A 145 23.79 7.87 7.09
C GLU A 145 23.20 7.82 5.68
N ALA A 146 22.08 7.11 5.50
CA ALA A 146 21.37 7.05 4.23
C ALA A 146 20.83 8.42 3.80
N TYR A 147 20.27 9.18 4.74
CA TYR A 147 19.80 10.55 4.51
C TYR A 147 20.93 11.49 4.08
N GLU A 148 22.03 11.52 4.87
CA GLU A 148 23.20 12.37 4.58
C GLU A 148 23.85 12.03 3.24
N ARG A 149 23.89 10.75 2.87
CA ARG A 149 24.39 10.31 1.56
C ARG A 149 23.54 10.84 0.41
N LYS A 150 22.24 10.90 0.60
CA LYS A 150 21.27 11.30 -0.44
C LYS A 150 21.14 12.82 -0.56
N TRP A 151 21.15 13.52 0.56
CA TRP A 151 20.76 14.93 0.61
C TRP A 151 21.89 15.85 1.11
N GLY A 152 23.01 15.31 1.56
CA GLY A 152 24.07 16.01 2.27
C GLY A 152 23.80 16.14 3.76
N ALA A 153 24.87 16.27 4.57
CA ALA A 153 24.73 16.60 5.97
C ALA A 153 24.08 18.00 6.07
N GLU A 154 23.04 18.11 6.90
CA GLU A 154 22.52 19.43 7.24
C GLU A 154 23.62 20.25 7.92
N ALA A 155 23.86 21.44 7.39
CA ALA A 155 24.79 22.41 7.95
C ALA A 155 24.22 23.04 9.24
#